data_f178804ed79ba6d04b78dbd3c0546936
#
_entry.id   f178804ed79ba6d04b78dbd3c0546936
#
_cell.length_a   1.000
_cell.length_b   1.000
_cell.length_c   1.000
_cell.angle_alpha   90.00
_cell.angle_beta   90.00
_cell.angle_gamma   90.00
#
_symmetry.space_group_name_H-M   'P 1'
#
loop_
_entity.id
_entity.type
_entity.pdbx_description
1 polymer ?
#
loop_
_entity_poly.entity_id
_entity_poly.type
_entity_poly.pdbx_seq_one_letter_code
_entity_poly.pdbx_strand_id
1 'polypeptide(L)'
;MKKDVNSSNLITVGTVIILMLALIIALFVIKPQAQESVTDAVKRTNEQAVNNFLVLGRDAAAGLCDVIMLASVNTNSGDVNIMQIPRDTYFDCSASTYKKVNGAYNSLGSAEAFSQSLSEALGIRIDYYLSLDLSVVAKMIDAVDGIEVNVPLNMDYEDPAQNLFIYLKAGKQKLDGKRAVEFLRYRSGYVTGDLGRIDAQKLFLNAFAKRLVEIGNPLSLFNVFKLICNNGETNIKEQDLLSIGLKCAKTKGGRIFYMTAPGEAIQSNVSGVWYYILSKQSMVKLLNERFLMQESFDKQNKFVDKNVKSFYDIYNKFCDIRIYTADEIENNEININ
;
A
#
# COMPACT_ATOMS: atom_id res chain seq x y z
N MET A 1 -38.55 11.29 17.12
CA MET A 1 -37.55 12.34 16.80
C MET A 1 -36.30 11.64 16.34
N LYS A 2 -36.12 11.50 15.04
CA LYS A 2 -34.85 11.03 14.41
C LYS A 2 -33.90 12.23 14.46
N LYS A 3 -32.78 12.09 15.15
CA LYS A 3 -31.69 13.04 15.06
C LYS A 3 -31.01 12.81 13.71
N ASP A 4 -31.10 13.76 12.83
CA ASP A 4 -30.31 13.85 11.60
C ASP A 4 -28.84 13.88 12.01
N VAL A 5 -28.11 12.82 11.67
CA VAL A 5 -26.66 12.78 11.76
C VAL A 5 -26.14 13.70 10.65
N ASN A 6 -25.60 14.79 11.09
CA ASN A 6 -25.12 15.91 10.29
C ASN A 6 -24.06 15.43 9.30
N SER A 7 -24.32 15.55 8.01
CA SER A 7 -23.44 15.17 6.88
C SER A 7 -22.15 15.99 6.76
N SER A 8 -21.75 16.69 7.82
CA SER A 8 -20.55 17.55 7.87
C SER A 8 -19.28 16.83 8.35
N ASN A 9 -19.35 15.55 8.76
CA ASN A 9 -18.19 14.80 9.28
C ASN A 9 -17.62 13.78 8.29
N LEU A 10 -18.03 13.79 7.03
CA LEU A 10 -17.37 13.07 5.96
C LEU A 10 -16.19 13.90 5.37
N ILE A 11 -15.30 14.33 6.23
CA ILE A 11 -13.95 14.70 5.81
C ILE A 11 -13.26 13.35 5.62
N THR A 12 -13.34 12.84 4.42
CA THR A 12 -12.94 11.52 4.02
C THR A 12 -11.45 11.28 4.22
N VAL A 13 -11.10 10.06 4.50
CA VAL A 13 -9.76 9.52 4.75
C VAL A 13 -8.77 9.81 3.59
N GLY A 14 -9.24 10.03 2.36
CA GLY A 14 -8.45 10.62 1.27
C GLY A 14 -7.88 11.98 1.65
N THR A 15 -8.68 12.79 2.37
CA THR A 15 -8.25 14.05 2.95
C THR A 15 -7.10 13.89 3.95
N VAL A 16 -6.83 12.70 4.48
CA VAL A 16 -5.84 12.49 5.55
C VAL A 16 -4.45 12.20 5.05
N ILE A 17 -4.29 11.36 4.05
CA ILE A 17 -3.04 11.32 3.29
C ILE A 17 -2.81 12.71 2.71
N ILE A 18 -3.85 13.38 2.30
CA ILE A 18 -3.90 14.74 1.78
C ILE A 18 -3.70 15.78 2.88
N LEU A 19 -4.27 15.63 4.08
CA LEU A 19 -4.02 16.54 5.22
C LEU A 19 -2.65 16.30 5.85
N MET A 20 -2.10 15.10 5.86
CA MET A 20 -0.68 14.91 6.18
C MET A 20 0.19 15.67 5.19
N LEU A 21 -0.16 15.64 3.93
CA LEU A 21 0.50 16.38 2.87
C LEU A 21 0.25 17.89 2.98
N ALA A 22 -0.98 18.35 3.23
CA ALA A 22 -1.35 19.76 3.32
C ALA A 22 -0.88 20.44 4.62
N LEU A 23 -0.71 19.67 5.69
CA LEU A 23 -0.33 20.19 7.00
C LEU A 23 1.18 20.38 7.15
N ILE A 24 1.98 19.58 6.43
CA ILE A 24 3.40 19.87 6.19
C ILE A 24 3.54 21.25 5.55
N ILE A 25 2.59 21.67 4.74
CA ILE A 25 2.53 22.99 4.08
C ILE A 25 2.37 24.15 5.05
N ALA A 26 1.46 24.05 5.99
CA ALA A 26 1.18 25.13 6.92
C ALA A 26 2.40 25.49 7.79
N LEU A 27 3.32 24.52 8.00
CA LEU A 27 4.56 24.72 8.76
C LEU A 27 5.71 25.31 7.93
N PHE A 28 5.70 25.16 6.58
CA PHE A 28 6.74 25.69 5.68
C PHE A 28 6.46 27.09 5.15
N VAL A 29 5.21 27.54 5.14
CA VAL A 29 4.87 28.95 4.76
C VAL A 29 5.53 29.99 5.68
N ILE A 30 6.10 29.56 6.83
CA ILE A 30 6.75 30.43 7.81
C ILE A 30 8.25 30.64 7.54
N LYS A 31 8.89 29.98 6.55
CA LYS A 31 10.31 30.20 6.22
C LYS A 31 10.54 30.62 4.75
N PRO A 32 11.06 31.83 4.50
CA PRO A 32 11.17 32.43 3.16
C PRO A 32 12.18 31.79 2.18
N GLN A 33 12.95 30.81 2.58
CA GLN A 33 14.08 30.27 1.78
C GLN A 33 13.74 29.06 0.88
N ALA A 34 12.51 28.55 0.93
CA ALA A 34 12.08 27.37 0.15
C ALA A 34 11.33 27.72 -1.15
N GLN A 35 11.23 28.98 -1.52
CA GLN A 35 10.28 29.44 -2.56
C GLN A 35 10.67 29.01 -3.99
N GLU A 36 11.95 28.97 -4.34
CA GLU A 36 12.39 28.53 -5.69
C GLU A 36 12.19 27.04 -5.93
N SER A 37 12.46 26.20 -4.93
CA SER A 37 12.33 24.76 -5.05
C SER A 37 10.88 24.26 -5.06
N VAL A 38 9.97 24.97 -4.40
CA VAL A 38 8.52 24.68 -4.40
C VAL A 38 7.91 24.99 -5.76
N THR A 39 8.35 26.05 -6.41
CA THR A 39 7.83 26.44 -7.73
C THR A 39 8.12 25.38 -8.79
N ASP A 40 9.31 24.76 -8.78
CA ASP A 40 9.69 23.72 -9.74
C ASP A 40 8.97 22.38 -9.45
N ALA A 41 8.76 22.03 -8.18
CA ALA A 41 7.97 20.87 -7.79
C ALA A 41 6.50 21.06 -8.20
N VAL A 42 5.91 22.22 -7.91
CA VAL A 42 4.54 22.57 -8.33
C VAL A 42 4.40 22.55 -9.85
N LYS A 43 5.41 22.98 -10.61
CA LYS A 43 5.39 22.95 -12.07
C LYS A 43 5.42 21.54 -12.61
N ARG A 44 6.28 20.66 -12.08
CA ARG A 44 6.37 19.24 -12.46
C ARG A 44 5.08 18.47 -12.18
N THR A 45 4.44 18.71 -11.03
CA THR A 45 3.18 18.06 -10.67
C THR A 45 1.95 18.70 -11.31
N ASN A 46 2.05 19.93 -11.86
CA ASN A 46 0.92 20.62 -12.50
C ASN A 46 0.45 19.96 -13.80
N GLU A 47 1.32 19.20 -14.46
CA GLU A 47 1.00 18.52 -15.71
C GLU A 47 0.37 17.14 -15.47
N GLN A 48 0.36 16.65 -14.20
CA GLN A 48 -0.08 15.29 -13.90
C GLN A 48 -1.16 15.24 -12.83
N ALA A 49 -2.32 14.71 -13.21
CA ALA A 49 -3.44 14.51 -12.29
C ALA A 49 -3.25 13.31 -11.36
N VAL A 50 -2.49 12.28 -11.78
CA VAL A 50 -2.30 11.03 -11.06
C VAL A 50 -0.83 10.88 -10.68
N ASN A 51 -0.56 10.59 -9.40
CA ASN A 51 0.76 10.32 -8.86
C ASN A 51 0.76 8.91 -8.26
N ASN A 52 1.65 8.05 -8.74
CA ASN A 52 1.75 6.66 -8.31
C ASN A 52 2.96 6.47 -7.37
N PHE A 53 2.71 5.76 -6.27
CA PHE A 53 3.67 5.46 -5.22
C PHE A 53 3.81 3.94 -5.07
N LEU A 54 5.03 3.43 -5.09
CA LEU A 54 5.32 2.07 -4.69
C LEU A 54 5.70 2.06 -3.20
N VAL A 55 4.96 1.32 -2.39
CA VAL A 55 5.24 1.17 -0.96
C VAL A 55 5.63 -0.28 -0.68
N LEU A 56 6.79 -0.45 -0.07
CA LEU A 56 7.40 -1.73 0.24
C LEU A 56 7.56 -1.90 1.75
N GLY A 57 6.98 -2.98 2.30
CA GLY A 57 7.25 -3.41 3.67
C GLY A 57 8.26 -4.56 3.65
N ARG A 58 9.44 -4.32 4.22
CA ARG A 58 10.54 -5.29 4.24
C ARG A 58 10.63 -6.05 5.54
N ASP A 59 10.99 -7.31 5.45
CA ASP A 59 11.62 -8.04 6.54
C ASP A 59 13.14 -7.90 6.39
N ALA A 60 13.77 -7.07 7.22
CA ALA A 60 15.20 -6.80 7.16
C ALA A 60 16.05 -8.05 7.36
N ALA A 61 15.59 -9.03 8.14
CA ALA A 61 16.31 -10.26 8.42
C ALA A 61 16.29 -11.23 7.21
N ALA A 62 15.17 -11.28 6.49
CA ALA A 62 14.99 -12.18 5.35
C ALA A 62 15.39 -11.53 4.01
N GLY A 63 15.55 -10.21 3.95
CA GLY A 63 15.81 -9.47 2.70
C GLY A 63 14.65 -9.54 1.70
N LEU A 64 13.44 -9.87 2.15
CA LEU A 64 12.25 -10.03 1.32
C LEU A 64 11.26 -8.90 1.55
N CYS A 65 10.49 -8.55 0.54
CA CYS A 65 9.35 -7.64 0.65
C CYS A 65 8.07 -8.45 0.90
N ASP A 66 7.56 -8.41 2.12
CA ASP A 66 6.32 -9.09 2.47
C ASP A 66 5.07 -8.27 2.18
N VAL A 67 5.24 -6.96 2.01
CA VAL A 67 4.18 -6.03 1.60
C VAL A 67 4.64 -5.28 0.36
N ILE A 68 3.85 -5.36 -0.70
CA ILE A 68 4.09 -4.65 -1.97
C ILE A 68 2.77 -3.97 -2.33
N MET A 69 2.74 -2.65 -2.23
CA MET A 69 1.55 -1.85 -2.51
C MET A 69 1.84 -0.80 -3.56
N LEU A 70 0.92 -0.65 -4.49
CA LEU A 70 0.86 0.47 -5.41
C LEU A 70 -0.25 1.41 -4.97
N ALA A 71 0.08 2.62 -4.58
CA ALA A 71 -0.88 3.66 -4.26
C ALA A 71 -0.94 4.69 -5.38
N SER A 72 -2.14 5.10 -5.77
CA SER A 72 -2.37 6.13 -6.78
C SER A 72 -3.19 7.25 -6.18
N VAL A 73 -2.69 8.48 -6.26
CA VAL A 73 -3.37 9.69 -5.79
C VAL A 73 -3.80 10.52 -6.99
N ASN A 74 -5.11 10.68 -7.18
CA ASN A 74 -5.66 11.57 -8.19
C ASN A 74 -5.89 12.96 -7.59
N THR A 75 -5.06 13.92 -7.97
CA THR A 75 -5.10 15.28 -7.43
C THR A 75 -6.29 16.11 -7.93
N ASN A 76 -7.03 15.65 -8.94
CA ASN A 76 -8.23 16.32 -9.43
C ASN A 76 -9.48 15.90 -8.66
N SER A 77 -9.63 14.61 -8.36
CA SER A 77 -10.76 14.09 -7.58
C SER A 77 -10.49 14.01 -6.08
N GLY A 78 -9.22 13.89 -5.67
CA GLY A 78 -8.81 13.55 -4.31
C GLY A 78 -8.87 12.05 -4.01
N ASP A 79 -9.26 11.23 -4.97
CA ASP A 79 -9.35 9.78 -4.77
C ASP A 79 -7.96 9.15 -4.61
N VAL A 80 -7.88 8.18 -3.71
CA VAL A 80 -6.69 7.36 -3.48
C VAL A 80 -7.04 5.90 -3.75
N ASN A 81 -6.27 5.26 -4.62
CA ASN A 81 -6.41 3.83 -4.91
C ASN A 81 -5.20 3.11 -4.33
N ILE A 82 -5.42 2.05 -3.54
CA ILE A 82 -4.36 1.24 -2.93
C ILE A 82 -4.54 -0.19 -3.40
N MET A 83 -3.61 -0.64 -4.24
CA MET A 83 -3.56 -2.01 -4.74
C MET A 83 -2.41 -2.77 -4.09
N GLN A 84 -2.73 -3.86 -3.39
CA GLN A 84 -1.71 -4.79 -2.90
C GLN A 84 -1.41 -5.85 -3.96
N ILE A 85 -0.13 -6.06 -4.21
CA ILE A 85 0.38 -7.14 -5.06
C ILE A 85 0.79 -8.28 -4.12
N PRO A 86 0.16 -9.47 -4.22
CA PRO A 86 0.53 -10.61 -3.38
C PRO A 86 2.03 -10.92 -3.53
N ARG A 87 2.71 -11.15 -2.42
CA ARG A 87 4.17 -11.36 -2.39
C ARG A 87 4.63 -12.57 -3.20
N ASP A 88 3.75 -13.57 -3.36
CA ASP A 88 4.01 -14.78 -4.14
C ASP A 88 3.68 -14.62 -5.62
N THR A 89 3.35 -13.40 -6.08
CA THR A 89 3.13 -13.11 -7.50
C THR A 89 4.35 -13.54 -8.32
N TYR A 90 4.10 -14.33 -9.35
CA TYR A 90 5.15 -14.68 -10.30
C TYR A 90 5.71 -13.41 -10.94
N PHE A 91 7.00 -13.26 -10.88
CA PHE A 91 7.71 -12.12 -11.46
C PHE A 91 9.09 -12.57 -11.94
N ASP A 92 9.29 -12.63 -13.25
CA ASP A 92 10.57 -13.02 -13.84
C ASP A 92 11.59 -11.89 -13.68
N CYS A 93 12.28 -11.97 -12.56
CA CYS A 93 13.47 -11.20 -12.29
C CYS A 93 14.63 -12.18 -12.32
N SER A 94 15.50 -12.07 -13.32
CA SER A 94 16.53 -13.05 -13.66
C SER A 94 17.46 -13.44 -12.52
N ALA A 95 17.55 -12.64 -11.48
CA ALA A 95 18.36 -12.88 -10.29
C ALA A 95 17.59 -13.58 -9.15
N SER A 96 16.26 -13.72 -9.23
CA SER A 96 15.45 -14.37 -8.18
C SER A 96 15.32 -15.87 -8.42
N THR A 97 15.77 -16.68 -7.45
CA THR A 97 15.72 -18.16 -7.52
C THR A 97 14.29 -18.69 -7.72
N TYR A 98 13.30 -18.05 -7.11
CA TYR A 98 11.90 -18.51 -7.14
C TYR A 98 11.01 -17.69 -8.09
N LYS A 99 11.54 -16.67 -8.77
CA LYS A 99 10.76 -15.80 -9.66
C LYS A 99 9.47 -15.27 -9.02
N LYS A 100 9.57 -14.83 -7.76
CA LYS A 100 8.50 -14.21 -7.02
C LYS A 100 8.79 -12.73 -6.80
N VAL A 101 7.76 -11.90 -6.84
CA VAL A 101 7.90 -10.45 -6.70
C VAL A 101 8.51 -10.02 -5.35
N ASN A 102 8.31 -10.79 -4.28
CA ASN A 102 8.89 -10.50 -2.97
C ASN A 102 10.43 -10.56 -2.94
N GLY A 103 11.05 -11.36 -3.81
CA GLY A 103 12.50 -11.46 -3.94
C GLY A 103 13.11 -10.43 -4.91
N ALA A 104 12.27 -9.70 -5.65
CA ALA A 104 12.75 -8.79 -6.69
C ALA A 104 13.56 -7.61 -6.12
N TYR A 105 13.17 -7.08 -4.96
CA TYR A 105 13.92 -6.01 -4.28
C TYR A 105 15.37 -6.43 -4.04
N ASN A 106 15.57 -7.57 -3.40
CA ASN A 106 16.92 -8.07 -3.08
C ASN A 106 17.73 -8.42 -4.34
N SER A 107 17.04 -8.97 -5.35
CA SER A 107 17.64 -9.35 -6.63
C SER A 107 18.10 -8.16 -7.46
N LEU A 108 17.37 -7.05 -7.40
CA LEU A 108 17.65 -5.81 -8.13
C LEU A 108 18.51 -4.83 -7.33
N GLY A 109 18.67 -5.06 -6.01
CA GLY A 109 19.61 -4.37 -5.13
C GLY A 109 19.10 -3.06 -4.53
N SER A 110 17.98 -2.49 -4.98
CA SER A 110 17.41 -1.26 -4.42
C SER A 110 15.90 -1.12 -4.68
N ALA A 111 15.23 -0.27 -3.87
CA ALA A 111 13.84 0.10 -4.11
C ALA A 111 13.67 0.87 -5.43
N GLU A 112 14.64 1.67 -5.83
CA GLU A 112 14.63 2.38 -7.11
C GLU A 112 14.61 1.42 -8.29
N ALA A 113 15.56 0.48 -8.35
CA ALA A 113 15.64 -0.50 -9.43
C ALA A 113 14.39 -1.41 -9.47
N PHE A 114 13.86 -1.78 -8.30
CA PHE A 114 12.61 -2.53 -8.25
C PHE A 114 11.42 -1.70 -8.72
N SER A 115 11.31 -0.43 -8.29
CA SER A 115 10.27 0.49 -8.75
C SER A 115 10.28 0.65 -10.26
N GLN A 116 11.45 0.83 -10.87
CA GLN A 116 11.60 0.93 -12.31
C GLN A 116 11.17 -0.36 -13.02
N SER A 117 11.65 -1.52 -12.57
CA SER A 117 11.29 -2.82 -13.15
C SER A 117 9.80 -3.12 -13.07
N LEU A 118 9.15 -2.75 -11.95
CA LEU A 118 7.71 -2.92 -11.77
C LEU A 118 6.91 -1.92 -12.60
N SER A 119 7.36 -0.67 -12.72
CA SER A 119 6.80 0.38 -13.57
C SER A 119 6.71 -0.08 -15.02
N GLU A 120 7.80 -0.58 -15.56
CA GLU A 120 7.88 -1.13 -16.92
C GLU A 120 6.94 -2.33 -17.11
N ALA A 121 6.91 -3.26 -16.14
CA ALA A 121 6.08 -4.46 -16.20
C ALA A 121 4.58 -4.15 -16.10
N LEU A 122 4.19 -3.18 -15.27
CA LEU A 122 2.79 -2.76 -15.13
C LEU A 122 2.33 -1.83 -16.25
N GLY A 123 3.25 -1.22 -17.00
CA GLY A 123 2.93 -0.22 -18.03
C GLY A 123 2.39 1.10 -17.47
N ILE A 124 2.73 1.41 -16.23
CA ILE A 124 2.39 2.66 -15.55
C ILE A 124 3.65 3.39 -15.13
N ARG A 125 3.58 4.71 -14.96
CA ARG A 125 4.67 5.43 -14.30
C ARG A 125 4.53 5.31 -12.79
N ILE A 126 5.58 4.86 -12.11
CA ILE A 126 5.72 4.95 -10.66
C ILE A 126 6.60 6.18 -10.38
N ASP A 127 6.00 7.21 -9.78
CA ASP A 127 6.66 8.51 -9.55
C ASP A 127 7.54 8.49 -8.32
N TYR A 128 7.05 7.77 -7.30
CA TYR A 128 7.67 7.73 -5.98
C TYR A 128 7.74 6.31 -5.46
N TYR A 129 8.79 6.03 -4.70
CA TYR A 129 8.88 4.78 -3.94
C TYR A 129 9.21 5.05 -2.47
N LEU A 130 8.78 4.13 -1.63
CA LEU A 130 9.01 4.11 -0.19
C LEU A 130 9.21 2.68 0.25
N SER A 131 10.38 2.37 0.80
CA SER A 131 10.70 1.07 1.38
C SER A 131 10.93 1.20 2.86
N LEU A 132 10.12 0.53 3.67
CA LEU A 132 10.13 0.60 5.14
C LEU A 132 10.38 -0.77 5.74
N ASP A 133 11.13 -0.76 6.85
CA ASP A 133 11.23 -1.90 7.74
C ASP A 133 10.05 -1.95 8.73
N LEU A 134 9.66 -3.14 9.19
CA LEU A 134 8.58 -3.30 10.17
C LEU A 134 8.85 -2.58 11.49
N SER A 135 10.12 -2.39 11.87
CA SER A 135 10.47 -1.61 13.06
C SER A 135 10.12 -0.13 12.92
N VAL A 136 10.16 0.40 11.70
CA VAL A 136 9.72 1.78 11.41
C VAL A 136 8.21 1.88 11.51
N VAL A 137 7.48 0.87 11.03
CA VAL A 137 6.02 0.80 11.18
C VAL A 137 5.62 0.83 12.65
N ALA A 138 6.30 0.06 13.51
CA ALA A 138 6.05 0.10 14.95
C ALA A 138 6.21 1.52 15.52
N LYS A 139 7.33 2.19 15.21
CA LYS A 139 7.60 3.57 15.66
C LYS A 139 6.56 4.57 15.15
N MET A 140 6.06 4.39 13.93
CA MET A 140 4.99 5.23 13.35
C MET A 140 3.69 5.10 14.15
N ILE A 141 3.32 3.87 14.50
CA ILE A 141 2.13 3.60 15.29
C ILE A 141 2.25 4.17 16.72
N ASP A 142 3.42 4.02 17.35
CA ASP A 142 3.67 4.61 18.68
C ASP A 142 3.65 6.16 18.63
N ALA A 143 4.17 6.77 17.56
CA ALA A 143 4.17 8.22 17.37
C ALA A 143 2.76 8.82 17.25
N VAL A 144 1.76 8.01 16.88
CA VAL A 144 0.34 8.39 16.82
C VAL A 144 -0.46 7.91 18.02
N ASP A 145 0.20 7.43 19.08
CA ASP A 145 -0.44 6.87 20.27
C ASP A 145 -1.34 5.65 19.93
N GLY A 146 -0.89 4.78 19.03
CA GLY A 146 -1.59 3.56 18.65
C GLY A 146 -2.77 3.76 17.70
N ILE A 147 -3.33 2.64 17.22
CA ILE A 147 -4.48 2.59 16.32
C ILE A 147 -5.57 1.66 16.85
N GLU A 148 -6.83 1.99 16.60
CA GLU A 148 -7.96 1.09 16.89
C GLU A 148 -8.20 0.17 15.68
N VAL A 149 -8.07 -1.15 15.90
CA VAL A 149 -8.32 -2.16 14.87
C VAL A 149 -9.38 -3.13 15.38
N ASN A 150 -10.33 -3.49 14.53
CA ASN A 150 -11.19 -4.63 14.79
C ASN A 150 -10.48 -5.91 14.32
N VAL A 151 -9.86 -6.61 15.27
CA VAL A 151 -9.12 -7.85 14.99
C VAL A 151 -10.10 -8.94 14.58
N PRO A 152 -9.99 -9.53 13.38
CA PRO A 152 -11.04 -10.36 12.79
C PRO A 152 -11.21 -11.71 13.48
N LEU A 153 -10.15 -12.24 14.07
CA LEU A 153 -10.15 -13.53 14.74
C LEU A 153 -9.10 -13.56 15.87
N ASN A 154 -9.18 -14.56 16.75
CA ASN A 154 -8.12 -14.75 17.74
C ASN A 154 -6.82 -15.15 17.03
N MET A 155 -5.76 -14.39 17.29
CA MET A 155 -4.43 -14.65 16.74
C MET A 155 -3.56 -15.22 17.84
N ASP A 156 -3.22 -16.50 17.70
CA ASP A 156 -2.36 -17.23 18.61
C ASP A 156 -1.31 -17.94 17.76
N TYR A 157 -0.05 -17.50 17.88
CA TYR A 157 1.04 -18.00 17.05
C TYR A 157 2.39 -17.81 17.73
N GLU A 158 3.19 -18.84 17.74
CA GLU A 158 4.55 -18.81 18.25
C GLU A 158 5.55 -19.31 17.21
N ASP A 159 6.59 -18.52 16.98
CA ASP A 159 7.78 -18.90 16.22
C ASP A 159 9.01 -18.46 16.98
N PRO A 160 9.53 -19.32 17.91
CA PRO A 160 10.72 -19.00 18.69
C PRO A 160 11.97 -18.74 17.85
N ALA A 161 12.08 -19.34 16.67
CA ALA A 161 13.22 -19.17 15.78
C ALA A 161 13.29 -17.72 15.22
N GLN A 162 12.12 -17.09 15.06
CA GLN A 162 12.02 -15.69 14.64
C GLN A 162 11.75 -14.72 15.80
N ASN A 163 11.78 -15.21 17.04
CA ASN A 163 11.37 -14.44 18.22
C ASN A 163 10.00 -13.75 18.02
N LEU A 164 9.05 -14.48 17.42
CA LEU A 164 7.72 -13.99 17.10
C LEU A 164 6.67 -14.68 17.97
N PHE A 165 6.02 -13.90 18.80
CA PHE A 165 4.95 -14.34 19.69
C PHE A 165 3.75 -13.43 19.50
N ILE A 166 2.63 -13.95 19.02
CA ILE A 166 1.42 -13.20 18.68
C ILE A 166 0.25 -13.71 19.52
N TYR A 167 -0.31 -12.81 20.35
CA TYR A 167 -1.46 -13.12 21.19
C TYR A 167 -2.46 -11.96 21.15
N LEU A 168 -3.29 -11.91 20.09
CA LEU A 168 -4.31 -10.89 19.92
C LEU A 168 -5.69 -11.55 20.00
N LYS A 169 -6.60 -10.98 20.79
CA LYS A 169 -7.99 -11.45 20.84
C LYS A 169 -8.78 -10.84 19.69
N ALA A 170 -9.80 -11.57 19.22
CA ALA A 170 -10.76 -11.02 18.27
C ALA A 170 -11.52 -9.83 18.87
N GLY A 171 -11.92 -8.89 18.02
CA GLY A 171 -12.72 -7.72 18.40
C GLY A 171 -11.94 -6.42 18.38
N LYS A 172 -12.65 -5.33 18.68
CA LYS A 172 -12.11 -3.96 18.64
C LYS A 172 -11.13 -3.74 19.79
N GLN A 173 -9.90 -3.36 19.44
CA GLN A 173 -8.86 -3.07 20.43
C GLN A 173 -7.84 -2.06 19.89
N LYS A 174 -7.19 -1.34 20.82
CA LYS A 174 -6.10 -0.43 20.52
C LYS A 174 -4.80 -1.23 20.43
N LEU A 175 -4.09 -1.10 19.32
CA LEU A 175 -2.80 -1.69 19.07
C LEU A 175 -1.71 -0.61 19.18
N ASP A 176 -0.70 -0.85 20.00
CA ASP A 176 0.58 -0.13 19.98
C ASP A 176 1.45 -0.61 18.81
N GLY A 177 2.63 -0.04 18.65
CA GLY A 177 3.53 -0.38 17.55
C GLY A 177 3.92 -1.86 17.51
N LYS A 178 4.18 -2.49 18.67
CA LYS A 178 4.53 -3.91 18.77
C LYS A 178 3.36 -4.79 18.31
N ARG A 179 2.17 -4.57 18.89
CA ARG A 179 0.95 -5.34 18.56
C ARG A 179 0.50 -5.12 17.13
N ALA A 180 0.71 -3.94 16.59
CA ALA A 180 0.44 -3.63 15.19
C ALA A 180 1.33 -4.45 14.24
N VAL A 181 2.61 -4.59 14.55
CA VAL A 181 3.52 -5.46 13.77
C VAL A 181 3.15 -6.93 13.93
N GLU A 182 2.78 -7.38 15.13
CA GLU A 182 2.26 -8.74 15.37
C GLU A 182 1.02 -9.02 14.50
N PHE A 183 0.07 -8.07 14.48
CA PHE A 183 -1.13 -8.15 13.63
C PHE A 183 -0.78 -8.26 12.12
N LEU A 184 0.15 -7.46 11.63
CA LEU A 184 0.58 -7.47 10.23
C LEU A 184 1.33 -8.75 9.82
N ARG A 185 1.99 -9.41 10.77
CA ARG A 185 2.76 -10.64 10.54
C ARG A 185 1.93 -11.92 10.65
N TYR A 186 0.79 -11.87 11.31
CA TYR A 186 -0.06 -13.03 11.51
C TYR A 186 -0.58 -13.60 10.20
N ARG A 187 -0.57 -14.94 10.07
CA ARG A 187 -0.94 -15.67 8.84
C ARG A 187 -1.72 -16.96 9.09
N SER A 188 -1.40 -17.67 10.16
CA SER A 188 -1.74 -19.09 10.34
C SER A 188 -3.24 -19.36 10.48
N GLY A 189 -4.04 -18.40 10.91
CA GLY A 189 -5.48 -18.58 11.15
C GLY A 189 -6.38 -18.17 9.98
N TYR A 190 -5.83 -17.63 8.90
CA TYR A 190 -6.64 -17.22 7.75
C TYR A 190 -6.91 -18.41 6.83
N VAL A 191 -8.18 -18.66 6.50
CA VAL A 191 -8.58 -19.76 5.59
C VAL A 191 -7.94 -19.59 4.20
N THR A 192 -7.85 -18.35 3.73
CA THR A 192 -7.25 -18.01 2.44
C THR A 192 -5.72 -17.78 2.52
N GLY A 193 -5.11 -18.08 3.66
CA GLY A 193 -3.66 -17.96 3.87
C GLY A 193 -3.13 -16.56 3.68
N ASP A 194 -2.24 -16.36 2.70
CA ASP A 194 -1.60 -15.07 2.45
C ASP A 194 -2.58 -13.98 1.95
N LEU A 195 -3.63 -14.36 1.25
CA LEU A 195 -4.68 -13.42 0.84
C LEU A 195 -5.48 -12.88 2.04
N GLY A 196 -5.77 -13.73 3.04
CA GLY A 196 -6.38 -13.28 4.30
C GLY A 196 -5.50 -12.29 5.07
N ARG A 197 -4.18 -12.50 5.06
CA ARG A 197 -3.24 -11.52 5.61
C ARG A 197 -3.30 -10.18 4.85
N ILE A 198 -3.40 -10.21 3.53
CA ILE A 198 -3.57 -9.00 2.70
C ILE A 198 -4.85 -8.26 3.08
N ASP A 199 -5.95 -8.99 3.32
CA ASP A 199 -7.20 -8.38 3.75
C ASP A 199 -7.09 -7.78 5.17
N ALA A 200 -6.41 -8.45 6.09
CA ALA A 200 -6.11 -7.90 7.42
C ALA A 200 -5.21 -6.63 7.31
N GLN A 201 -4.27 -6.59 6.39
CA GLN A 201 -3.46 -5.40 6.14
C GLN A 201 -4.30 -4.21 5.65
N LYS A 202 -5.40 -4.43 4.92
CA LYS A 202 -6.35 -3.36 4.56
C LYS A 202 -7.05 -2.79 5.79
N LEU A 203 -7.45 -3.64 6.77
CA LEU A 203 -7.99 -3.17 8.06
C LEU A 203 -6.99 -2.28 8.79
N PHE A 204 -5.73 -2.70 8.86
CA PHE A 204 -4.65 -1.91 9.47
C PHE A 204 -4.47 -0.55 8.77
N LEU A 205 -4.38 -0.55 7.44
CA LEU A 205 -4.19 0.67 6.66
C LEU A 205 -5.35 1.65 6.87
N ASN A 206 -6.59 1.15 6.89
CA ASN A 206 -7.77 1.97 7.15
C ASN A 206 -7.78 2.55 8.56
N ALA A 207 -7.45 1.72 9.57
CA ALA A 207 -7.35 2.15 10.97
C ALA A 207 -6.24 3.21 11.16
N PHE A 208 -5.08 3.01 10.54
CA PHE A 208 -3.99 3.99 10.59
C PHE A 208 -4.38 5.30 9.91
N ALA A 209 -4.98 5.22 8.73
CA ALA A 209 -5.46 6.39 8.02
C ALA A 209 -6.48 7.18 8.87
N LYS A 210 -7.46 6.50 9.48
CA LYS A 210 -8.45 7.10 10.39
C LYS A 210 -7.77 7.77 11.59
N ARG A 211 -6.79 7.11 12.20
CA ARG A 211 -6.04 7.67 13.35
C ARG A 211 -5.31 8.97 12.98
N LEU A 212 -4.71 9.02 11.80
CA LEU A 212 -4.05 10.22 11.31
C LEU A 212 -5.03 11.40 11.14
N VAL A 213 -6.27 11.13 10.70
CA VAL A 213 -7.35 12.15 10.67
C VAL A 213 -7.69 12.65 12.05
N GLU A 214 -7.93 11.73 12.98
CA GLU A 214 -8.35 12.07 14.34
C GLU A 214 -7.33 12.95 15.07
N ILE A 215 -6.04 12.69 14.86
CA ILE A 215 -4.99 13.49 15.49
C ILE A 215 -5.09 14.95 15.10
N GLY A 216 -5.36 15.28 13.83
CA GLY A 216 -5.50 16.64 13.33
C GLY A 216 -4.36 17.61 13.69
N ASN A 217 -3.34 17.13 14.42
CA ASN A 217 -2.20 17.94 14.88
C ASN A 217 -1.07 17.90 13.86
N PRO A 218 -0.73 19.04 13.25
CA PRO A 218 0.34 19.16 12.26
C PRO A 218 1.67 18.57 12.69
N LEU A 219 2.06 18.83 13.93
CA LEU A 219 3.37 18.45 14.45
C LEU A 219 3.51 16.92 14.57
N SER A 220 2.44 16.23 15.03
CA SER A 220 2.44 14.77 15.13
C SER A 220 2.56 14.13 13.75
N LEU A 221 1.83 14.65 12.77
CA LEU A 221 1.89 14.17 11.39
C LEU A 221 3.25 14.41 10.75
N PHE A 222 3.87 15.56 11.03
CA PHE A 222 5.23 15.86 10.59
C PHE A 222 6.27 14.92 11.23
N ASN A 223 6.08 14.52 12.49
CA ASN A 223 6.97 13.55 13.15
C ASN A 223 6.85 12.16 12.50
N VAL A 224 5.65 11.71 12.16
CA VAL A 224 5.45 10.46 11.39
C VAL A 224 6.16 10.52 10.04
N PHE A 225 6.01 11.64 9.33
CA PHE A 225 6.70 11.83 8.05
C PHE A 225 8.23 11.80 8.20
N LYS A 226 8.78 12.48 9.21
CA LYS A 226 10.22 12.41 9.50
C LYS A 226 10.71 10.99 9.82
N LEU A 227 9.91 10.21 10.56
CA LEU A 227 10.24 8.80 10.82
C LEU A 227 10.34 8.01 9.51
N ILE A 228 9.43 8.23 8.58
CA ILE A 228 9.44 7.61 7.25
C ILE A 228 10.71 8.00 6.50
N CYS A 229 10.97 9.29 6.32
CA CYS A 229 12.09 9.79 5.51
C CYS A 229 13.47 9.45 6.11
N ASN A 230 13.58 9.42 7.43
CA ASN A 230 14.85 9.18 8.11
C ASN A 230 15.19 7.69 8.26
N ASN A 231 14.23 6.80 8.14
CA ASN A 231 14.42 5.36 8.38
C ASN A 231 14.00 4.49 7.18
N GLY A 232 13.48 5.09 6.11
CA GLY A 232 13.10 4.43 4.87
C GLY A 232 14.07 4.73 3.73
N GLU A 233 14.02 3.89 2.70
CA GLU A 233 14.63 4.20 1.40
C GLU A 233 13.54 4.82 0.51
N THR A 234 13.72 6.07 0.07
CA THR A 234 12.69 6.80 -0.68
C THR A 234 13.30 7.88 -1.57
N ASN A 235 12.64 8.17 -2.70
CA ASN A 235 12.90 9.35 -3.53
C ASN A 235 11.93 10.50 -3.26
N ILE A 236 11.01 10.34 -2.29
CA ILE A 236 10.00 11.34 -1.98
C ILE A 236 10.67 12.54 -1.31
N LYS A 237 10.48 13.73 -1.90
CA LYS A 237 10.91 14.99 -1.31
C LYS A 237 9.73 15.67 -0.60
N GLU A 238 10.02 16.39 0.48
CA GLU A 238 9.00 17.13 1.24
C GLU A 238 8.16 18.06 0.34
N GLN A 239 8.78 18.66 -0.66
CA GLN A 239 8.15 19.57 -1.60
C GLN A 239 7.14 18.89 -2.53
N ASP A 240 7.43 17.65 -2.95
CA ASP A 240 6.54 16.87 -3.82
C ASP A 240 5.26 16.51 -3.06
N LEU A 241 5.41 16.01 -1.83
CA LEU A 241 4.27 15.73 -0.95
C LEU A 241 3.44 16.98 -0.69
N LEU A 242 4.13 18.10 -0.41
CA LEU A 242 3.51 19.39 -0.22
C LEU A 242 2.63 19.79 -1.40
N SER A 243 3.18 19.69 -2.62
CA SER A 243 2.48 20.03 -3.86
C SER A 243 1.25 19.15 -4.09
N ILE A 244 1.39 17.82 -3.93
CA ILE A 244 0.29 16.85 -4.07
C ILE A 244 -0.81 17.17 -3.05
N GLY A 245 -0.44 17.37 -1.78
CA GLY A 245 -1.37 17.68 -0.72
C GLY A 245 -2.16 18.97 -0.96
N LEU A 246 -1.50 20.06 -1.40
CA LEU A 246 -2.18 21.33 -1.74
C LEU A 246 -3.22 21.16 -2.85
N LYS A 247 -2.92 20.34 -3.85
CA LYS A 247 -3.86 20.08 -4.93
C LYS A 247 -5.07 19.31 -4.42
N CYS A 248 -4.81 18.25 -3.67
CA CYS A 248 -5.87 17.44 -3.09
C CYS A 248 -6.73 18.22 -2.09
N ALA A 249 -6.16 19.12 -1.29
CA ALA A 249 -6.91 19.98 -0.38
C ALA A 249 -7.90 20.94 -1.08
N LYS A 250 -7.73 21.19 -2.37
CA LYS A 250 -8.67 21.96 -3.20
C LYS A 250 -9.86 21.15 -3.70
N THR A 251 -9.81 19.82 -3.58
CA THR A 251 -10.92 18.95 -3.97
C THR A 251 -12.02 18.95 -2.91
N LYS A 252 -13.27 18.72 -3.31
CA LYS A 252 -14.42 18.68 -2.40
C LYS A 252 -14.57 17.36 -1.64
N GLY A 253 -13.51 16.59 -1.54
CA GLY A 253 -13.45 15.29 -0.90
C GLY A 253 -13.03 14.20 -1.88
N GLY A 254 -12.18 13.28 -1.41
CA GLY A 254 -11.75 12.08 -2.12
C GLY A 254 -12.13 10.84 -1.32
N ARG A 255 -12.10 9.70 -1.96
CA ARG A 255 -12.36 8.40 -1.34
C ARG A 255 -11.11 7.54 -1.39
N ILE A 256 -10.96 6.64 -0.42
CA ILE A 256 -9.93 5.59 -0.50
C ILE A 256 -10.57 4.30 -0.97
N PHE A 257 -9.90 3.68 -1.93
CA PHE A 257 -10.26 2.39 -2.48
C PHE A 257 -9.12 1.40 -2.23
N TYR A 258 -9.47 0.26 -1.67
CA TYR A 258 -8.53 -0.82 -1.37
C TYR A 258 -8.84 -2.01 -2.28
N MET A 259 -7.80 -2.58 -2.87
CA MET A 259 -7.93 -3.73 -3.76
C MET A 259 -6.70 -4.65 -3.67
N THR A 260 -6.86 -5.87 -4.13
CA THR A 260 -5.76 -6.79 -4.39
C THR A 260 -5.59 -6.92 -5.90
N ALA A 261 -4.37 -6.99 -6.39
CA ALA A 261 -4.10 -7.23 -7.80
C ALA A 261 -4.83 -8.52 -8.25
N PRO A 262 -5.70 -8.46 -9.29
CA PRO A 262 -6.54 -9.59 -9.64
C PRO A 262 -5.73 -10.74 -10.25
N GLY A 263 -6.01 -11.95 -9.77
CA GLY A 263 -5.32 -13.17 -10.18
C GLY A 263 -5.76 -14.37 -9.35
N GLU A 264 -5.04 -15.47 -9.47
CA GLU A 264 -5.32 -16.71 -8.73
C GLU A 264 -4.03 -17.33 -8.17
N ALA A 265 -4.14 -17.95 -7.00
CA ALA A 265 -3.06 -18.76 -6.42
C ALA A 265 -3.05 -20.15 -7.05
N ILE A 266 -1.87 -20.65 -7.40
CA ILE A 266 -1.69 -21.98 -7.97
C ILE A 266 -0.37 -22.59 -7.51
N GLN A 267 -0.37 -23.91 -7.30
CA GLN A 267 0.85 -24.67 -7.09
C GLN A 267 1.43 -25.12 -8.43
N SER A 268 2.70 -24.84 -8.66
CA SER A 268 3.40 -25.28 -9.87
C SER A 268 3.56 -26.81 -9.86
N ASN A 269 3.07 -27.46 -10.89
CA ASN A 269 3.24 -28.91 -11.10
C ASN A 269 4.70 -29.30 -11.35
N VAL A 270 5.55 -28.33 -11.71
CA VAL A 270 6.97 -28.58 -12.04
C VAL A 270 7.84 -28.47 -10.79
N SER A 271 7.62 -27.44 -9.96
CA SER A 271 8.47 -27.13 -8.82
C SER A 271 7.83 -27.40 -7.45
N GLY A 272 6.52 -27.66 -7.40
CA GLY A 272 5.76 -27.77 -6.16
C GLY A 272 5.59 -26.42 -5.40
N VAL A 273 6.14 -25.35 -5.93
CA VAL A 273 6.10 -24.01 -5.32
C VAL A 273 4.76 -23.33 -5.61
N TRP A 274 4.19 -22.66 -4.60
CA TRP A 274 2.99 -21.87 -4.74
C TRP A 274 3.32 -20.49 -5.37
N TYR A 275 2.53 -20.10 -6.37
CA TYR A 275 2.59 -18.79 -7.01
C TYR A 275 1.20 -18.14 -7.02
N TYR A 276 1.21 -16.81 -7.15
CA TYR A 276 0.04 -16.04 -7.51
C TYR A 276 0.23 -15.53 -8.93
N ILE A 277 -0.69 -15.88 -9.84
CA ILE A 277 -0.61 -15.49 -11.24
C ILE A 277 -1.62 -14.39 -11.50
N LEU A 278 -1.13 -13.23 -11.96
CA LEU A 278 -1.99 -12.10 -12.30
C LEU A 278 -2.83 -12.39 -13.55
N SER A 279 -4.08 -11.94 -13.54
CA SER A 279 -4.93 -11.92 -14.74
C SER A 279 -4.59 -10.70 -15.59
N LYS A 280 -4.08 -10.90 -16.79
CA LYS A 280 -3.74 -9.82 -17.72
C LYS A 280 -4.95 -8.93 -18.02
N GLN A 281 -6.11 -9.53 -18.36
CA GLN A 281 -7.31 -8.78 -18.75
C GLN A 281 -7.81 -7.90 -17.60
N SER A 282 -7.88 -8.46 -16.39
CA SER A 282 -8.34 -7.72 -15.21
C SER A 282 -7.34 -6.66 -14.76
N MET A 283 -6.02 -6.95 -14.86
CA MET A 283 -4.97 -5.96 -14.58
C MET A 283 -5.04 -4.77 -15.54
N VAL A 284 -5.13 -5.02 -16.85
CA VAL A 284 -5.26 -3.96 -17.86
C VAL A 284 -6.47 -3.07 -17.58
N LYS A 285 -7.63 -3.67 -17.26
CA LYS A 285 -8.83 -2.91 -16.89
C LYS A 285 -8.57 -2.04 -15.66
N LEU A 286 -8.07 -2.64 -14.59
CA LEU A 286 -7.84 -1.95 -13.32
C LEU A 286 -6.81 -0.82 -13.43
N LEU A 287 -5.70 -1.07 -14.12
CA LEU A 287 -4.64 -0.08 -14.30
C LEU A 287 -5.09 1.11 -15.16
N ASN A 288 -5.89 0.88 -16.21
CA ASN A 288 -6.48 1.96 -17.01
C ASN A 288 -7.46 2.81 -16.21
N GLU A 289 -8.31 2.18 -15.39
CA GLU A 289 -9.37 2.88 -14.66
C GLU A 289 -8.83 3.65 -13.45
N ARG A 290 -7.75 3.16 -12.80
CA ARG A 290 -7.34 3.62 -11.48
C ARG A 290 -5.90 4.16 -11.37
N PHE A 291 -5.00 3.78 -12.29
CA PHE A 291 -3.57 4.04 -12.15
C PHE A 291 -2.95 4.76 -13.35
N LEU A 292 -3.75 5.16 -14.32
CA LEU A 292 -3.34 5.84 -15.53
C LEU A 292 -2.26 5.05 -16.30
N MET A 293 -2.66 3.88 -16.82
CA MET A 293 -1.77 3.06 -17.64
C MET A 293 -1.34 3.82 -18.90
N GLN A 294 -0.04 3.88 -19.16
CA GLN A 294 0.56 4.62 -20.27
C GLN A 294 1.08 3.71 -21.37
N GLU A 295 1.47 2.48 -20.98
CA GLU A 295 2.04 1.50 -21.87
C GLU A 295 1.35 0.13 -21.72
N SER A 296 1.63 -0.80 -22.59
CA SER A 296 1.05 -2.13 -22.52
C SER A 296 1.54 -2.89 -21.30
N PHE A 297 0.60 -3.45 -20.53
CA PHE A 297 0.88 -4.33 -19.41
C PHE A 297 1.73 -5.52 -19.84
N ASP A 298 2.77 -5.81 -19.10
CA ASP A 298 3.63 -6.99 -19.20
C ASP A 298 4.24 -7.24 -20.60
N LYS A 299 4.72 -6.17 -21.24
CA LYS A 299 5.42 -6.28 -22.55
C LYS A 299 6.54 -7.30 -22.54
N GLN A 300 7.23 -7.45 -21.41
CA GLN A 300 8.42 -8.31 -21.25
C GLN A 300 8.07 -9.71 -20.73
N ASN A 301 6.79 -10.02 -20.54
CA ASN A 301 6.29 -11.28 -19.96
C ASN A 301 6.90 -11.63 -18.60
N LYS A 302 7.06 -10.63 -17.75
CA LYS A 302 7.59 -10.81 -16.39
C LYS A 302 6.60 -11.48 -15.44
N PHE A 303 5.30 -11.35 -15.67
CA PHE A 303 4.25 -11.87 -14.80
C PHE A 303 3.74 -13.28 -15.14
N VAL A 304 4.33 -13.93 -16.16
CA VAL A 304 3.92 -15.28 -16.55
C VAL A 304 5.07 -16.08 -17.14
N ASP A 305 5.19 -17.36 -16.76
CA ASP A 305 5.96 -18.33 -17.52
C ASP A 305 5.04 -19.01 -18.55
N LYS A 306 5.21 -18.64 -19.81
CA LYS A 306 4.40 -19.17 -20.92
C LYS A 306 4.60 -20.66 -21.17
N ASN A 307 5.70 -21.25 -20.68
CA ASN A 307 5.97 -22.67 -20.81
C ASN A 307 5.17 -23.49 -19.77
N VAL A 308 4.64 -22.85 -18.74
CA VAL A 308 3.78 -23.48 -17.74
C VAL A 308 2.32 -23.23 -18.12
N LYS A 309 1.69 -24.21 -18.77
CA LYS A 309 0.33 -24.09 -19.31
C LYS A 309 -0.68 -23.57 -18.28
N SER A 310 -0.66 -24.08 -17.05
CA SER A 310 -1.57 -23.67 -15.99
C SER A 310 -1.40 -22.19 -15.58
N PHE A 311 -0.18 -21.64 -15.63
CA PHE A 311 0.08 -20.21 -15.42
C PHE A 311 -0.49 -19.38 -16.56
N TYR A 312 -0.23 -19.83 -17.79
CA TYR A 312 -0.71 -19.14 -19.00
C TYR A 312 -2.24 -19.11 -19.10
N ASP A 313 -2.92 -20.19 -18.66
CA ASP A 313 -4.37 -20.28 -18.64
C ASP A 313 -4.97 -19.25 -17.66
N ILE A 314 -4.43 -19.12 -16.43
CA ILE A 314 -4.85 -18.10 -15.45
C ILE A 314 -4.53 -16.69 -15.96
N TYR A 315 -3.33 -16.48 -16.50
CA TYR A 315 -2.89 -15.17 -17.00
C TYR A 315 -3.84 -14.61 -18.07
N ASN A 316 -4.40 -15.44 -18.92
CA ASN A 316 -5.33 -15.03 -19.98
C ASN A 316 -6.81 -15.08 -19.56
N LYS A 317 -7.12 -15.56 -18.36
CA LYS A 317 -8.48 -15.60 -17.82
C LYS A 317 -8.85 -14.26 -17.21
N PHE A 318 -10.10 -13.83 -17.34
CA PHE A 318 -10.61 -12.71 -16.54
C PHE A 318 -10.85 -13.18 -15.10
N CYS A 319 -10.30 -12.45 -14.13
CA CYS A 319 -10.55 -12.64 -12.70
C CYS A 319 -11.33 -11.47 -12.14
N ASP A 320 -12.18 -11.71 -11.16
CA ASP A 320 -12.98 -10.67 -10.53
C ASP A 320 -12.09 -9.61 -9.88
N ILE A 321 -12.46 -8.35 -10.08
CA ILE A 321 -11.81 -7.20 -9.46
C ILE A 321 -12.65 -6.81 -8.24
N ARG A 322 -12.12 -7.05 -7.04
CA ARG A 322 -12.76 -6.64 -5.79
C ARG A 322 -12.15 -5.34 -5.30
N ILE A 323 -13.00 -4.34 -5.16
CA ILE A 323 -12.62 -3.00 -4.70
C ILE A 323 -13.47 -2.68 -3.47
N TYR A 324 -12.84 -2.31 -2.39
CA TYR A 324 -13.48 -1.94 -1.14
C TYR A 324 -13.24 -0.45 -0.85
N THR A 325 -14.26 0.23 -0.41
CA THR A 325 -14.16 1.58 0.15
C THR A 325 -13.69 1.52 1.61
N ALA A 326 -13.28 2.67 2.15
CA ALA A 326 -12.92 2.78 3.57
C ALA A 326 -14.08 2.38 4.50
N ASP A 327 -15.31 2.74 4.13
CA ASP A 327 -16.52 2.43 4.91
C ASP A 327 -16.83 0.93 4.92
N GLU A 328 -16.71 0.25 3.76
CA GLU A 328 -16.89 -1.21 3.66
C GLU A 328 -15.85 -1.96 4.49
N ILE A 329 -14.62 -1.45 4.55
CA ILE A 329 -13.57 -2.01 5.40
C ILE A 329 -13.89 -1.81 6.88
N GLU A 330 -14.36 -0.63 7.28
CA GLU A 330 -14.73 -0.34 8.67
C GLU A 330 -15.91 -1.22 9.14
N ASN A 331 -16.87 -1.50 8.26
CA ASN A 331 -18.04 -2.34 8.54
C ASN A 331 -17.76 -3.85 8.50
N ASN A 332 -16.49 -4.28 8.33
CA ASN A 332 -16.08 -5.68 8.17
C ASN A 332 -16.72 -6.39 6.96
N GLU A 333 -17.01 -5.69 5.89
CA GLU A 333 -17.51 -6.28 4.65
C GLU A 333 -16.42 -7.04 3.88
N ILE A 334 -15.16 -6.97 4.35
CA ILE A 334 -14.07 -7.83 3.87
C ILE A 334 -14.25 -9.22 4.47
N ASN A 335 -14.41 -10.20 3.61
CA ASN A 335 -14.48 -11.61 4.03
C ASN A 335 -13.05 -12.15 4.28
N ILE A 336 -12.58 -12.03 5.53
CA ILE A 336 -11.25 -12.49 5.96
C ILE A 336 -11.29 -13.99 6.38
N ASN A 337 -12.46 -14.58 6.50
CA ASN A 337 -12.68 -15.98 6.88
C ASN A 337 -12.62 -16.94 5.71
#